data_cbab1b9c185c497430844f8a91c99de7
#
_entry.id   cbab1b9c185c497430844f8a91c99de7
#
_cell.length_a   1.000
_cell.length_b   1.000
_cell.length_c   1.000
_cell.angle_alpha   90.00
_cell.angle_beta   90.00
_cell.angle_gamma   90.00
#
_symmetry.space_group_name_H-M   'P 1'
#
loop_
_entity.id
_entity.type
_entity.pdbx_description
1 polymer ?
#
loop_
_entity_poly.entity_id
_entity_poly.type
_entity_poly.pdbx_seq_one_letter_code
_entity_poly.pdbx_strand_id
1 'polypeptide(L)'
;MPIMPLVRVRDADEGIDLAKASEHGFRHTAVMHSKNLDHLSRMARVMDCSIFVKNGPSLAGVGYGGEGFCSFTIASPTGEGLTNPVSFSRLRRCTLKDAFRIV
;
A
#
# COMPACT_ATOMS: atom_id res chain seq x y z
N MET A 1 3.94 -20.19 6.85
CA MET A 1 3.10 -21.40 6.78
C MET A 1 2.10 -21.21 5.64
N PRO A 2 1.98 -22.13 4.69
CA PRO A 2 1.09 -21.97 3.55
C PRO A 2 -0.37 -22.29 3.94
N ILE A 3 -1.00 -21.39 4.66
CA ILE A 3 -2.42 -21.50 5.05
C ILE A 3 -3.14 -20.29 4.45
N MET A 4 -4.20 -20.55 3.70
CA MET A 4 -5.09 -19.54 3.17
C MET A 4 -6.50 -19.81 3.72
N PRO A 5 -6.98 -19.01 4.67
CA PRO A 5 -8.36 -19.11 5.11
C PRO A 5 -9.31 -18.61 4.01
N LEU A 6 -10.41 -19.31 3.83
CA LEU A 6 -11.48 -18.98 2.89
C LEU A 6 -12.79 -18.84 3.64
N VAL A 7 -13.43 -17.70 3.49
CA VAL A 7 -14.70 -17.38 4.14
C VAL A 7 -15.75 -17.01 3.10
N ARG A 8 -16.95 -17.56 3.23
CA ARG A 8 -18.11 -17.15 2.42
C ARG A 8 -18.84 -16.01 3.10
N VAL A 9 -19.26 -15.04 2.31
CA VAL A 9 -20.03 -13.87 2.77
C VAL A 9 -21.29 -13.74 1.92
N ARG A 10 -22.28 -13.02 2.43
CA ARG A 10 -23.57 -12.80 1.73
C ARG A 10 -23.42 -11.82 0.56
N ASP A 11 -22.62 -10.80 0.77
CA ASP A 11 -22.43 -9.70 -0.17
C ASP A 11 -21.04 -9.07 -0.01
N ALA A 12 -20.73 -8.10 -0.85
CA ALA A 12 -19.45 -7.42 -0.85
C ALA A 12 -19.22 -6.56 0.40
N ASP A 13 -20.29 -5.99 0.95
CA ASP A 13 -20.18 -5.13 2.13
C ASP A 13 -19.81 -5.92 3.37
N GLU A 14 -20.46 -7.07 3.59
CA GLU A 14 -20.07 -8.00 4.66
C GLU A 14 -18.63 -8.48 4.47
N GLY A 15 -18.23 -8.76 3.23
CA GLY A 15 -16.86 -9.17 2.91
C GLY A 15 -15.82 -8.10 3.26
N ILE A 16 -16.12 -6.84 2.97
CA ILE A 16 -15.24 -5.71 3.30
C ILE A 16 -15.12 -5.54 4.82
N ASP A 17 -16.23 -5.60 5.53
CA ASP A 17 -16.24 -5.45 6.99
C ASP A 17 -15.48 -6.58 7.69
N LEU A 18 -15.66 -7.80 7.21
CA LEU A 18 -14.95 -8.96 7.74
C LEU A 18 -13.45 -8.90 7.41
N ALA A 19 -13.08 -8.48 6.20
CA ALA A 19 -11.69 -8.27 5.82
C ALA A 19 -11.03 -7.23 6.73
N LYS A 20 -11.72 -6.12 7.00
CA LYS A 20 -11.23 -5.09 7.93
C LYS A 20 -11.04 -5.61 9.34
N ALA A 21 -11.97 -6.39 9.85
CA ALA A 21 -11.86 -6.99 11.17
C ALA A 21 -10.69 -7.99 11.26
N SER A 22 -10.47 -8.77 10.20
CA SER A 22 -9.41 -9.78 10.14
C SER A 22 -8.01 -9.21 9.95
N GLU A 23 -7.91 -7.97 9.51
CA GLU A 23 -6.64 -7.29 9.23
C GLU A 23 -5.91 -6.86 10.51
N HIS A 24 -6.63 -6.78 11.64
CA HIS A 24 -6.09 -6.50 12.98
C HIS A 24 -5.34 -5.17 13.14
N GLY A 25 -5.47 -4.25 12.21
CA GLY A 25 -4.83 -2.92 12.28
C GLY A 25 -3.38 -2.89 11.79
N PHE A 26 -2.90 -3.93 11.13
CA PHE A 26 -1.57 -3.94 10.52
C PHE A 26 -1.45 -3.02 9.30
N ARG A 27 -2.54 -2.82 8.56
CA ARG A 27 -2.68 -1.86 7.47
C ARG A 27 -1.61 -1.99 6.38
N HIS A 28 -1.21 -3.21 6.08
CA HIS A 28 -0.17 -3.46 5.08
C HIS A 28 -0.73 -3.46 3.66
N THR A 29 -1.41 -4.54 3.28
CA THR A 29 -1.84 -4.75 1.89
C THR A 29 -3.25 -5.31 1.85
N ALA A 30 -4.08 -4.74 0.99
CA ALA A 30 -5.39 -5.29 0.66
C ALA A 30 -5.55 -5.42 -0.85
N VAL A 31 -6.26 -6.46 -1.26
CA VAL A 31 -6.55 -6.73 -2.67
C VAL A 31 -8.05 -6.92 -2.85
N MET A 32 -8.60 -6.32 -3.89
CA MET A 32 -10.00 -6.55 -4.26
C MET A 32 -10.13 -6.79 -5.76
N HIS A 33 -10.80 -7.88 -6.11
CA HIS A 33 -11.18 -8.20 -7.47
C HIS A 33 -12.66 -7.85 -7.69
N SER A 34 -12.94 -6.77 -8.41
CA SER A 34 -14.29 -6.29 -8.67
C SER A 34 -14.34 -5.41 -9.91
N LYS A 35 -15.52 -5.34 -10.52
CA LYS A 35 -15.86 -4.34 -11.55
C LYS A 35 -16.73 -3.22 -10.99
N ASN A 36 -17.23 -3.35 -9.77
CA ASN A 36 -18.05 -2.34 -9.10
C ASN A 36 -17.15 -1.29 -8.44
N LEU A 37 -17.20 -0.07 -8.93
CA LEU A 37 -16.38 1.05 -8.45
C LEU A 37 -16.74 1.46 -7.02
N ASP A 38 -18.00 1.36 -6.63
CA ASP A 38 -18.45 1.75 -5.29
C ASP A 38 -17.88 0.80 -4.23
N HIS A 39 -17.92 -0.50 -4.49
CA HIS A 39 -17.31 -1.50 -3.61
C HIS A 39 -15.78 -1.34 -3.54
N LEU A 40 -15.11 -1.08 -4.66
CA LEU A 40 -13.67 -0.83 -4.69
C LEU A 40 -13.31 0.42 -3.89
N SER A 41 -14.06 1.49 -4.07
CA SER A 41 -13.85 2.77 -3.35
C SER A 41 -14.12 2.63 -1.86
N ARG A 42 -15.16 1.88 -1.49
CA ARG A 42 -15.47 1.58 -0.10
C ARG A 42 -14.33 0.79 0.54
N MET A 43 -13.90 -0.30 -0.09
CA MET A 43 -12.83 -1.14 0.43
C MET A 43 -11.52 -0.37 0.59
N ALA A 44 -11.11 0.41 -0.41
CA ALA A 44 -9.89 1.21 -0.34
C ALA A 44 -9.89 2.17 0.86
N ARG A 45 -11.03 2.84 1.12
CA ARG A 45 -11.18 3.75 2.27
C ARG A 45 -11.21 3.02 3.61
N VAL A 46 -11.95 1.91 3.68
CA VAL A 46 -12.14 1.17 4.94
C VAL A 46 -10.85 0.47 5.37
N MET A 47 -10.15 -0.13 4.43
CA MET A 47 -8.89 -0.85 4.73
C MET A 47 -7.80 0.12 5.19
N ASP A 48 -7.72 1.32 4.60
CA ASP A 48 -6.73 2.34 4.98
C ASP A 48 -5.32 1.74 5.10
N CYS A 49 -4.93 1.00 4.07
CA CYS A 49 -3.67 0.28 4.01
C CYS A 49 -2.66 0.98 3.10
N SER A 50 -1.38 0.68 3.30
CA SER A 50 -0.29 1.27 2.51
C SER A 50 -0.31 0.83 1.04
N ILE A 51 -0.76 -0.39 0.77
CA ILE A 51 -0.88 -0.93 -0.59
C ILE A 51 -2.31 -1.42 -0.80
N PHE A 52 -3.01 -0.83 -1.76
CA PHE A 52 -4.31 -1.33 -2.21
C PHE A 52 -4.22 -1.72 -3.67
N VAL A 53 -4.53 -2.98 -3.96
CA VAL A 53 -4.46 -3.53 -5.32
C VAL A 53 -5.85 -3.84 -5.85
N LYS A 54 -6.15 -3.31 -7.02
CA LYS A 54 -7.38 -3.60 -7.75
C LYS A 54 -7.10 -4.60 -8.86
N ASN A 55 -7.82 -5.72 -8.85
CA ASN A 55 -7.83 -6.71 -9.95
C ASN A 55 -6.44 -7.26 -10.33
N GLY A 56 -5.54 -7.34 -9.40
CA GLY A 56 -4.19 -7.87 -9.59
C GLY A 56 -3.70 -8.69 -8.40
N PRO A 57 -2.56 -9.33 -8.51
CA PRO A 57 -1.94 -9.99 -7.37
C PRO A 57 -1.41 -8.97 -6.36
N SER A 58 -1.26 -9.34 -5.10
CA SER A 58 -0.71 -8.45 -4.07
C SER A 58 0.68 -7.88 -4.43
N LEU A 59 1.48 -8.64 -5.19
CA LEU A 59 2.79 -8.20 -5.69
C LEU A 59 2.72 -7.07 -6.74
N ALA A 60 1.54 -6.78 -7.30
CA ALA A 60 1.37 -5.65 -8.20
C ALA A 60 1.68 -4.30 -7.52
N GLY A 61 1.44 -4.21 -6.21
CA GLY A 61 1.77 -3.02 -5.41
C GLY A 61 3.27 -2.77 -5.25
N VAL A 62 4.11 -3.74 -5.59
CA VAL A 62 5.58 -3.61 -5.61
C VAL A 62 6.16 -3.76 -7.03
N GLY A 63 5.34 -3.57 -8.03
CA GLY A 63 5.77 -3.48 -9.43
C GLY A 63 5.60 -4.75 -10.27
N TYR A 64 5.10 -5.84 -9.73
CA TYR A 64 4.85 -7.05 -10.52
C TYR A 64 3.50 -6.95 -11.26
N GLY A 65 3.56 -6.56 -12.52
CA GLY A 65 2.36 -6.37 -13.35
C GLY A 65 1.50 -5.16 -12.96
N GLY A 66 2.07 -4.20 -12.24
CA GLY A 66 1.42 -2.96 -11.81
C GLY A 66 2.44 -1.89 -11.46
N GLU A 67 1.96 -0.72 -11.04
CA GLU A 67 2.82 0.38 -10.57
C GLU A 67 3.33 0.10 -9.16
N GLY A 68 4.62 0.28 -8.94
CA GLY A 68 5.24 0.13 -7.65
C GLY A 68 6.75 -0.07 -7.72
N PHE A 69 7.39 -0.06 -6.57
CA PHE A 69 8.82 -0.31 -6.44
C PHE A 69 9.03 -1.58 -5.62
N CYS A 70 10.04 -2.39 -6.00
CA CYS A 70 10.41 -3.61 -5.27
C CYS A 70 11.12 -3.33 -3.94
N SER A 71 10.72 -2.28 -3.25
CA SER A 71 11.29 -1.86 -1.99
C SER A 71 10.19 -1.43 -1.03
N PHE A 72 10.16 -2.07 0.12
CA PHE A 72 9.23 -1.73 1.21
C PHE A 72 9.79 -2.23 2.53
N THR A 73 9.33 -1.61 3.61
CA THR A 73 9.58 -2.03 4.98
C THR A 73 8.26 -2.41 5.64
N ILE A 74 8.14 -2.33 6.93
CA ILE A 74 6.85 -2.50 7.60
C ILE A 74 5.93 -1.34 7.16
N ALA A 75 4.78 -1.67 6.59
CA ALA A 75 3.83 -0.69 6.12
C ALA A 75 3.11 0.02 7.27
N SER A 76 2.72 1.25 7.03
CA SER A 76 1.88 2.04 7.93
C SER A 76 0.83 2.81 7.13
N PRO A 77 -0.24 3.32 7.78
CA PRO A 77 -1.26 4.12 7.11
C PRO A 77 -0.73 5.41 6.47
N THR A 78 0.38 5.91 6.96
CA THR A 78 1.04 7.11 6.44
C THR A 78 1.95 6.83 5.26
N GLY A 79 2.14 5.56 4.89
CA GLY A 79 2.96 5.13 3.77
C GLY A 79 4.47 5.08 4.05
N GLU A 80 4.89 5.22 5.30
CA GLU A 80 6.30 5.18 5.69
C GLU A 80 6.98 3.85 5.37
N GLY A 81 6.22 2.77 5.25
CA GLY A 81 6.69 1.46 4.86
C GLY A 81 6.98 1.32 3.36
N LEU A 82 6.54 2.28 2.54
CA LEU A 82 6.78 2.28 1.10
C LEU A 82 8.04 3.06 0.79
N THR A 83 8.92 2.46 0.00
CA THR A 83 10.18 3.05 -0.38
C THR A 83 10.35 3.07 -1.90
N ASN A 84 11.17 4.00 -2.37
CA ASN A 84 11.60 4.13 -3.75
C ASN A 84 13.08 4.59 -3.76
N PRO A 85 13.72 4.74 -4.91
CA PRO A 85 15.12 5.16 -4.95
C PRO A 85 15.42 6.47 -4.20
N VAL A 86 14.46 7.41 -4.17
CA VAL A 86 14.62 8.68 -3.45
C VAL A 86 14.67 8.48 -1.93
N SER A 87 13.98 7.45 -1.42
CA SER A 87 13.96 7.14 0.02
C SER A 87 15.34 6.79 0.58
N PHE A 88 16.26 6.35 -0.26
CA PHE A 88 17.64 5.99 0.12
C PHE A 88 18.62 7.15 -0.01
N SER A 89 18.13 8.32 -0.41
CA SER A 89 18.91 9.56 -0.45
C SER A 89 18.50 10.47 0.72
N ARG A 90 19.29 11.50 0.96
CA ARG A 90 18.96 12.51 1.97
C ARG A 90 18.76 13.88 1.34
N LEU A 91 17.85 14.64 1.88
CA LEU A 91 17.74 16.04 1.57
C LEU A 91 18.95 16.78 2.13
N ARG A 92 19.55 17.61 1.29
CA ARG A 92 20.63 18.49 1.69
C ARG A 92 20.26 19.94 1.36
N ARG A 93 20.34 20.80 2.35
CA ARG A 93 20.24 22.25 2.14
C ARG A 93 21.63 22.83 2.09
N CYS A 94 21.93 23.55 1.03
CA CYS A 94 23.15 24.33 0.91
C CYS A 94 22.76 25.81 0.81
N THR A 95 23.08 26.59 1.81
CA THR A 95 22.84 28.04 1.82
C THR A 95 24.15 28.74 1.51
N LEU A 96 24.13 29.53 0.47
CA LEU A 96 25.32 30.27 0.01
C LEU A 96 25.21 31.70 0.48
N LYS A 97 26.29 32.17 1.08
CA LYS A 97 26.54 33.59 1.38
C LYS A 97 27.97 33.89 0.94
N ASP A 98 28.16 35.02 0.27
CA ASP A 98 29.43 35.40 -0.32
C ASP A 98 29.94 34.43 -1.39
N ALA A 99 31.21 34.41 -1.72
CA ALA A 99 31.76 33.50 -2.71
C ALA A 99 31.84 32.09 -2.17
N PHE A 100 31.31 31.12 -2.94
CA PHE A 100 31.29 29.72 -2.53
C PHE A 100 31.53 28.80 -3.72
N ARG A 101 32.40 27.82 -3.56
CA ARG A 101 32.69 26.82 -4.58
C ARG A 101 32.51 25.43 -3.99
N ILE A 102 31.69 24.61 -4.66
CA ILE A 102 31.60 23.20 -4.40
C ILE A 102 32.39 22.44 -5.47
N VAL A 103 33.32 21.63 -5.06
CA VAL A 103 34.14 20.76 -5.91
C VAL A 103 33.99 19.31 -5.46
#